data_a82d121c9ade3f8ebca8314515ad2cd5
#
_entry.id   a82d121c9ade3f8ebca8314515ad2cd5
#
_cell.length_a   1.000
_cell.length_b   1.000
_cell.length_c   1.000
_cell.angle_alpha   90.00
_cell.angle_beta   90.00
_cell.angle_gamma   90.00
#
_symmetry.space_group_name_H-M   'P 1'
#
loop_
_entity.id
_entity.type
_entity.pdbx_description
1 polymer ?
#
loop_
_entity_poly.entity_id
_entity_poly.type
_entity_poly.pdbx_seq_one_letter_code
_entity_poly.pdbx_strand_id
1 'polypeptide(L)'
;MFEEEYNEIVDHYEAELGEDPAYYEYLSRIPTEKTHAGYFSIDKKGKMVNSKVQNRKEQTSDDVDAFDLIMKNKERLLSFKEPVRFLFSHSALREGWDNPNVFQICTLKNSASTTRKRQEVGRGMRLCVDQDGNRIDEARVGSRVQEINKLTVIASESYEAFAKGLQDEY
;
A
#
# COMPACT_ATOMS: atom_id res chain seq x y z
N MET A 1 -15.16 3.47 -10.83
CA MET A 1 -15.21 2.41 -9.79
C MET A 1 -14.28 2.70 -8.60
N PHE A 2 -12.93 2.58 -8.66
CA PHE A 2 -12.09 2.93 -7.50
C PHE A 2 -12.18 4.42 -7.12
N GLU A 3 -12.05 5.31 -8.09
CA GLU A 3 -12.11 6.76 -7.86
C GLU A 3 -13.50 7.23 -7.41
N GLU A 4 -14.55 6.64 -7.92
CA GLU A 4 -15.93 6.91 -7.50
C GLU A 4 -16.14 6.50 -6.03
N GLU A 5 -15.79 5.28 -5.66
CA GLU A 5 -15.86 4.78 -4.28
C GLU A 5 -14.97 5.61 -3.33
N TYR A 6 -13.78 6.00 -3.79
CA TYR A 6 -12.88 6.84 -3.00
C TYR A 6 -13.53 8.19 -2.70
N ASN A 7 -14.13 8.84 -3.70
CA ASN A 7 -14.80 10.12 -3.51
C ASN A 7 -16.01 10.00 -2.58
N GLU A 8 -16.84 8.97 -2.75
CA GLU A 8 -17.97 8.71 -1.86
C GLU A 8 -17.52 8.49 -0.40
N ILE A 9 -16.41 7.78 -0.19
CA ILE A 9 -15.86 7.59 1.15
C ILE A 9 -15.34 8.91 1.72
N VAL A 10 -14.61 9.73 0.95
CA VAL A 10 -14.09 11.02 1.43
C VAL A 10 -15.23 11.96 1.77
N ASP A 11 -16.27 12.04 0.94
CA ASP A 11 -17.45 12.86 1.19
C ASP A 11 -18.22 12.40 2.44
N HIS A 12 -18.32 11.09 2.64
CA HIS A 12 -18.94 10.51 3.83
C HIS A 12 -18.13 10.76 5.11
N TYR A 13 -16.81 10.74 4.95
CA TYR A 13 -15.85 10.99 6.02
C TYR A 13 -15.96 12.43 6.56
N GLU A 14 -16.33 13.41 5.72
CA GLU A 14 -16.63 14.76 6.16
C GLU A 14 -17.75 14.80 7.21
N ALA A 15 -18.78 13.96 7.04
CA ALA A 15 -19.93 13.91 7.94
C ALA A 15 -19.61 13.22 9.28
N GLU A 16 -18.67 12.28 9.31
CA GLU A 16 -18.33 11.47 10.47
C GLU A 16 -17.11 11.95 11.26
N LEU A 17 -16.16 12.66 10.57
CA LEU A 17 -14.88 13.08 11.14
C LEU A 17 -14.89 14.50 11.71
N GLY A 18 -15.86 14.87 12.47
CA GLY A 18 -15.74 16.05 13.33
C GLY A 18 -14.51 16.03 14.28
N GLU A 19 -13.68 14.99 14.23
CA GLU A 19 -12.52 14.79 15.10
C GLU A 19 -11.20 15.30 14.55
N ASP A 20 -11.00 15.40 13.21
CA ASP A 20 -9.78 15.96 12.60
C ASP A 20 -10.05 16.76 11.32
N PRO A 21 -10.46 18.03 11.43
CA PRO A 21 -10.70 18.90 10.28
C PRO A 21 -9.46 19.09 9.40
N ALA A 22 -8.27 19.06 9.98
CA ALA A 22 -7.02 19.26 9.25
C ALA A 22 -6.70 18.08 8.33
N TYR A 23 -7.04 16.88 8.77
CA TYR A 23 -6.87 15.67 7.95
C TYR A 23 -7.88 15.64 6.79
N TYR A 24 -9.12 16.01 7.04
CA TYR A 24 -10.11 16.15 5.98
C TYR A 24 -9.69 17.20 4.94
N GLU A 25 -9.28 18.38 5.38
CA GLU A 25 -8.78 19.42 4.49
C GLU A 25 -7.58 18.95 3.66
N TYR A 26 -6.71 18.13 4.24
CA TYR A 26 -5.60 17.51 3.52
C TYR A 26 -6.11 16.54 2.44
N LEU A 27 -7.06 15.64 2.75
CA LEU A 27 -7.62 14.68 1.78
C LEU A 27 -8.34 15.38 0.64
N SER A 28 -9.16 16.41 0.94
CA SER A 28 -9.96 17.12 -0.06
C SER A 28 -9.12 17.95 -1.06
N ARG A 29 -7.87 18.25 -0.73
CA ARG A 29 -6.93 18.95 -1.62
C ARG A 29 -6.25 18.03 -2.64
N ILE A 30 -6.32 16.72 -2.46
CA ILE A 30 -5.64 15.78 -3.34
C ILE A 30 -6.59 15.37 -4.46
N PRO A 31 -6.26 15.62 -5.74
CA PRO A 31 -7.04 15.08 -6.85
C PRO A 31 -7.07 13.55 -6.76
N THR A 32 -8.26 12.97 -6.89
CA THR A 32 -8.48 11.53 -6.69
C THR A 32 -7.60 10.67 -7.58
N GLU A 33 -7.41 11.06 -8.84
CA GLU A 33 -6.55 10.38 -9.81
C GLU A 33 -5.06 10.34 -9.39
N LYS A 34 -4.65 11.17 -8.42
CA LYS A 34 -3.29 11.18 -7.88
C LYS A 34 -3.14 10.37 -6.60
N THR A 35 -4.22 9.84 -6.04
CA THR A 35 -4.18 9.08 -4.80
C THR A 35 -3.65 7.67 -4.97
N HIS A 36 -3.60 7.18 -6.20
CA HIS A 36 -3.19 5.82 -6.51
C HIS A 36 -2.14 5.75 -7.60
N ALA A 37 -1.33 4.70 -7.56
CA ALA A 37 -0.38 4.35 -8.60
C ALA A 37 -0.46 2.85 -8.89
N GLY A 38 -0.35 2.48 -10.15
CA GLY A 38 -0.36 1.09 -10.59
C GLY A 38 0.96 0.71 -11.25
N TYR A 39 1.54 -0.41 -10.85
CA TYR A 39 2.65 -1.01 -11.56
C TYR A 39 2.20 -2.30 -12.25
N PHE A 40 1.96 -2.19 -13.54
CA PHE A 40 1.52 -3.29 -14.39
C PHE A 40 2.46 -3.38 -15.59
N SER A 41 2.96 -4.56 -15.89
CA SER A 41 3.66 -4.77 -17.16
C SER A 41 2.65 -4.82 -18.30
N ILE A 42 2.85 -3.97 -19.31
CA ILE A 42 2.00 -3.89 -20.49
C ILE A 42 2.78 -4.43 -21.70
N ASP A 43 2.16 -5.28 -22.51
CA ASP A 43 2.76 -5.77 -23.75
C ASP A 43 2.63 -4.75 -24.90
N LYS A 44 3.29 -5.04 -26.04
CA LYS A 44 3.25 -4.19 -27.24
C LYS A 44 1.85 -3.94 -27.82
N LYS A 45 0.84 -4.66 -27.32
CA LYS A 45 -0.58 -4.53 -27.74
C LYS A 45 -1.42 -3.79 -26.69
N GLY A 46 -0.81 -3.22 -25.65
CA GLY A 46 -1.51 -2.53 -24.57
C GLY A 46 -2.22 -3.49 -23.59
N LYS A 47 -1.91 -4.79 -23.64
CA LYS A 47 -2.52 -5.77 -22.73
C LYS A 47 -1.64 -5.98 -21.51
N MET A 48 -2.23 -5.93 -20.32
CA MET A 48 -1.54 -6.27 -19.08
C MET A 48 -0.99 -7.69 -19.12
N VAL A 49 0.30 -7.84 -18.88
CA VAL A 49 0.97 -9.13 -18.86
C VAL A 49 1.78 -9.30 -17.58
N ASN A 50 1.97 -10.55 -17.18
CA ASN A 50 2.93 -10.86 -16.12
C ASN A 50 4.33 -10.45 -16.58
N SER A 51 4.99 -9.59 -15.82
CA SER A 51 6.37 -9.20 -16.12
C SER A 51 7.27 -10.43 -16.11
N LYS A 52 7.52 -11.00 -17.28
CA LYS A 52 8.74 -11.79 -17.50
C LYS A 52 9.84 -10.74 -17.61
N VAL A 53 10.86 -10.88 -16.77
CA VAL A 53 12.06 -10.04 -16.77
C VAL A 53 12.76 -10.17 -18.12
N GLN A 54 12.26 -9.54 -19.17
CA GLN A 54 12.90 -9.41 -20.47
C GLN A 54 12.63 -8.03 -21.05
N ASN A 55 13.69 -7.23 -21.08
CA ASN A 55 13.88 -5.96 -21.79
C ASN A 55 13.22 -4.70 -21.20
N ARG A 56 14.02 -3.98 -20.42
CA ARG A 56 13.80 -2.61 -19.90
C ARG A 56 13.55 -1.52 -20.96
N LYS A 57 13.41 -1.85 -22.25
CA LYS A 57 13.40 -0.85 -23.32
C LYS A 57 12.02 -0.40 -23.83
N GLU A 58 10.93 -0.94 -23.28
CA GLU A 58 9.58 -0.65 -23.81
C GLU A 58 8.54 -0.41 -22.67
N GLN A 59 8.94 0.26 -21.59
CA GLN A 59 7.99 0.74 -20.59
C GLN A 59 7.39 2.07 -21.07
N THR A 60 6.08 2.26 -20.88
CA THR A 60 5.45 3.58 -21.06
C THR A 60 5.94 4.55 -19.98
N SER A 61 5.86 5.87 -20.23
CA SER A 61 6.34 6.88 -19.27
C SER A 61 5.70 6.74 -17.91
N ASP A 62 4.40 6.45 -17.85
CA ASP A 62 3.64 6.32 -16.60
C ASP A 62 4.06 5.09 -15.78
N ASP A 63 4.38 3.97 -16.44
CA ASP A 63 4.92 2.78 -15.78
C ASP A 63 6.34 3.02 -15.23
N VAL A 64 7.14 3.83 -15.90
CA VAL A 64 8.48 4.22 -15.46
C VAL A 64 8.38 5.11 -14.22
N ASP A 65 7.48 6.08 -14.22
CA ASP A 65 7.27 6.99 -13.09
C ASP A 65 6.75 6.24 -11.87
N ALA A 66 5.79 5.33 -12.04
CA ALA A 66 5.28 4.49 -10.97
C ALA A 66 6.37 3.53 -10.44
N PHE A 67 7.17 2.93 -11.32
CA PHE A 67 8.31 2.09 -10.91
C PHE A 67 9.35 2.90 -10.13
N ASP A 68 9.71 4.07 -10.61
CA ASP A 68 10.70 4.92 -9.97
C ASP A 68 10.21 5.41 -8.60
N LEU A 69 8.93 5.76 -8.47
CA LEU A 69 8.33 6.12 -7.19
C LEU A 69 8.33 4.92 -6.22
N ILE A 70 7.89 3.76 -6.66
CA ILE A 70 7.74 2.58 -5.80
C ILE A 70 9.09 1.98 -5.42
N MET A 71 10.03 1.88 -6.34
CA MET A 71 11.26 1.11 -6.14
C MET A 71 12.50 1.97 -5.79
N LYS A 72 12.61 3.17 -6.36
CA LYS A 72 13.78 4.03 -6.16
C LYS A 72 13.54 5.15 -5.16
N ASN A 73 12.36 5.76 -5.19
CA ASN A 73 12.00 6.91 -4.37
C ASN A 73 11.01 6.54 -3.26
N LYS A 74 11.15 5.35 -2.69
CA LYS A 74 10.25 4.83 -1.68
C LYS A 74 10.12 5.72 -0.42
N GLU A 75 11.15 6.48 -0.09
CA GLU A 75 11.11 7.48 0.99
C GLU A 75 10.12 8.61 0.69
N ARG A 76 9.93 8.94 -0.58
CA ARG A 76 8.94 9.94 -1.00
C ARG A 76 7.52 9.51 -0.66
N LEU A 77 7.22 8.20 -0.71
CA LEU A 77 5.93 7.64 -0.30
C LEU A 77 5.63 7.82 1.19
N LEU A 78 6.63 8.13 2.02
CA LEU A 78 6.46 8.42 3.45
C LEU A 78 6.01 9.86 3.69
N SER A 79 6.16 10.75 2.70
CA SER A 79 5.85 12.17 2.82
C SER A 79 4.38 12.47 2.53
N PHE A 80 3.77 13.38 3.30
CA PHE A 80 2.46 13.95 2.97
C PHE A 80 2.46 14.82 1.71
N LYS A 81 3.64 15.16 1.18
CA LYS A 81 3.76 15.86 -0.11
C LYS A 81 3.51 14.93 -1.30
N GLU A 82 3.67 13.62 -1.10
CA GLU A 82 3.32 12.62 -2.11
C GLU A 82 1.85 12.21 -1.92
N PRO A 83 0.99 12.42 -2.91
CA PRO A 83 -0.44 12.12 -2.79
C PRO A 83 -0.76 10.63 -2.88
N VAL A 84 0.12 9.81 -3.45
CA VAL A 84 -0.12 8.37 -3.63
C VAL A 84 -0.27 7.67 -2.28
N ARG A 85 -1.42 7.04 -2.08
CA ARG A 85 -1.79 6.27 -0.89
C ARG A 85 -2.10 4.82 -1.20
N PHE A 86 -2.48 4.53 -2.45
CA PHE A 86 -2.86 3.20 -2.91
C PHE A 86 -1.90 2.73 -3.99
N LEU A 87 -1.32 1.56 -3.79
CA LEU A 87 -0.41 0.94 -4.75
C LEU A 87 -1.06 -0.34 -5.28
N PHE A 88 -1.42 -0.31 -6.57
CA PHE A 88 -1.91 -1.49 -7.27
C PHE A 88 -0.75 -2.22 -7.93
N SER A 89 -0.61 -3.51 -7.66
CA SER A 89 0.47 -4.30 -8.24
C SER A 89 0.03 -5.70 -8.60
N HIS A 90 0.42 -6.16 -9.79
CA HIS A 90 0.21 -7.54 -10.18
C HIS A 90 1.35 -8.48 -9.74
N SER A 91 2.58 -8.02 -9.79
CA SER A 91 3.76 -8.84 -9.47
C SER A 91 5.01 -8.06 -9.05
N ALA A 92 5.02 -6.76 -9.23
CA ALA A 92 6.22 -5.93 -9.08
C ALA A 92 6.74 -5.79 -7.65
N LEU A 93 5.86 -5.92 -6.67
CA LEU A 93 6.23 -5.79 -5.26
C LEU A 93 6.73 -7.11 -4.64
N ARG A 94 7.22 -8.07 -5.44
CA ARG A 94 7.56 -9.41 -4.96
C ARG A 94 8.82 -9.45 -4.10
N GLU A 95 9.91 -8.87 -4.58
CA GLU A 95 11.21 -8.97 -3.90
C GLU A 95 11.85 -7.59 -3.76
N GLY A 96 12.46 -7.33 -2.61
CA GLY A 96 13.22 -6.12 -2.34
C GLY A 96 12.40 -4.85 -2.11
N TRP A 97 11.09 -4.86 -2.29
CA TRP A 97 10.27 -3.72 -1.93
C TRP A 97 9.99 -3.69 -0.43
N ASP A 98 10.19 -2.53 0.16
CA ASP A 98 10.24 -2.32 1.57
C ASP A 98 9.79 -0.88 1.87
N ASN A 99 8.65 -0.72 2.51
CA ASN A 99 8.15 0.56 3.00
C ASN A 99 7.55 0.35 4.40
N PRO A 100 8.04 1.07 5.44
CA PRO A 100 7.54 0.87 6.81
C PRO A 100 6.10 1.31 7.01
N ASN A 101 5.57 2.21 6.17
CA ASN A 101 4.22 2.76 6.30
C ASN A 101 3.19 2.00 5.46
N VAL A 102 3.22 0.67 5.51
CA VAL A 102 2.18 -0.19 4.93
C VAL A 102 1.21 -0.59 6.04
N PHE A 103 0.01 -0.03 6.03
CA PHE A 103 -1.03 -0.29 7.04
C PHE A 103 -2.13 -1.22 6.55
N GLN A 104 -2.28 -1.36 5.23
CA GLN A 104 -3.29 -2.21 4.65
C GLN A 104 -2.74 -3.00 3.47
N ILE A 105 -3.11 -4.27 3.39
CA ILE A 105 -2.80 -5.15 2.27
C ILE A 105 -4.10 -5.78 1.79
N CYS A 106 -4.47 -5.52 0.53
CA CYS A 106 -5.62 -6.14 -0.11
C CYS A 106 -5.14 -7.15 -1.16
N THR A 107 -5.51 -8.42 -0.98
CA THR A 107 -5.18 -9.48 -1.92
C THR A 107 -6.41 -9.93 -2.69
N LEU A 108 -6.46 -9.59 -3.97
CA LEU A 108 -7.56 -9.94 -4.87
C LEU A 108 -7.41 -11.32 -5.50
N LYS A 109 -6.25 -11.94 -5.34
CA LYS A 109 -5.93 -13.24 -5.94
C LYS A 109 -5.71 -14.30 -4.87
N ASN A 110 -6.38 -15.41 -5.01
CA ASN A 110 -6.14 -16.59 -4.18
C ASN A 110 -4.72 -17.13 -4.40
N SER A 111 -4.01 -17.38 -3.31
CA SER A 111 -2.72 -18.06 -3.32
C SER A 111 -2.75 -19.26 -2.37
N ALA A 112 -2.43 -20.42 -2.89
CA ALA A 112 -2.25 -21.64 -2.07
C ALA A 112 -0.87 -21.68 -1.38
N SER A 113 0.07 -20.80 -1.76
CA SER A 113 1.42 -20.78 -1.23
C SER A 113 1.52 -20.02 0.08
N THR A 114 1.75 -20.72 1.18
CA THR A 114 1.99 -20.15 2.51
C THR A 114 3.21 -19.23 2.51
N THR A 115 4.29 -19.62 1.83
CA THR A 115 5.51 -18.79 1.70
C THR A 115 5.21 -17.44 1.05
N ARG A 116 4.40 -17.44 -0.01
CA ARG A 116 4.00 -16.21 -0.68
C ARG A 116 3.14 -15.33 0.22
N LYS A 117 2.19 -15.89 0.93
CA LYS A 117 1.35 -15.16 1.90
C LYS A 117 2.21 -14.54 3.00
N ARG A 118 3.19 -15.29 3.55
CA ARG A 118 4.13 -14.75 4.55
C ARG A 118 4.95 -13.59 4.00
N GLN A 119 5.42 -13.66 2.77
CA GLN A 119 6.17 -12.57 2.13
C GLN A 119 5.30 -11.34 1.90
N GLU A 120 4.04 -11.51 1.52
CA GLU A 120 3.10 -10.40 1.32
C GLU A 120 2.77 -9.70 2.65
N VAL A 121 2.37 -10.46 3.67
CA VAL A 121 2.04 -9.93 5.00
C VAL A 121 3.27 -9.32 5.68
N GLY A 122 4.43 -9.98 5.58
CA GLY A 122 5.69 -9.50 6.18
C GLY A 122 6.12 -8.10 5.71
N ARG A 123 5.60 -7.60 4.59
CA ARG A 123 5.85 -6.23 4.12
C ARG A 123 5.21 -5.17 5.00
N GLY A 124 4.06 -5.49 5.59
CA GLY A 124 3.34 -4.59 6.50
C GLY A 124 3.65 -4.83 7.99
N MET A 125 4.48 -5.82 8.32
CA MET A 125 4.85 -6.13 9.70
C MET A 125 6.08 -5.34 10.16
N ARG A 126 6.04 -4.02 10.04
CA ARG A 126 7.12 -3.12 10.44
C ARG A 126 6.58 -1.97 11.24
N LEU A 127 7.41 -1.46 12.17
CA LEU A 127 7.09 -0.22 12.84
C LEU A 127 7.09 0.92 11.81
N CYS A 128 6.00 1.66 11.76
CA CYS A 128 5.90 2.82 10.90
C CYS A 128 6.85 3.93 11.33
N VAL A 129 7.07 4.87 10.44
CA VAL A 129 7.89 6.05 10.68
C VAL A 129 7.07 7.32 10.49
N ASP A 130 7.48 8.39 11.20
CA ASP A 130 6.93 9.72 11.01
C ASP A 130 7.51 10.41 9.76
N GLN A 131 7.19 11.69 9.57
CA GLN A 131 7.66 12.50 8.44
C GLN A 131 9.17 12.76 8.45
N ASP A 132 9.81 12.59 9.61
CA ASP A 132 11.26 12.76 9.80
C ASP A 132 12.00 11.43 9.71
N GLY A 133 11.30 10.33 9.44
CA GLY A 133 11.87 8.98 9.35
C GLY A 133 12.11 8.29 10.69
N ASN A 134 11.64 8.86 11.80
CA ASN A 134 11.78 8.25 13.11
C ASN A 134 10.73 7.17 13.34
N ARG A 135 11.13 6.03 13.89
CA ARG A 135 10.21 4.93 14.19
C ARG A 135 9.20 5.31 15.27
N ILE A 136 7.98 4.88 15.07
CA ILE A 136 6.90 5.01 16.04
C ILE A 136 6.88 3.73 16.89
N ASP A 137 7.74 3.69 17.88
CA ASP A 137 7.92 2.57 18.83
C ASP A 137 7.30 2.87 20.21
N GLU A 138 7.37 1.89 21.11
CA GLU A 138 6.84 2.00 22.47
C GLU A 138 7.51 3.12 23.26
N ALA A 139 8.81 3.35 23.07
CA ALA A 139 9.53 4.42 23.76
C ALA A 139 8.97 5.80 23.44
N ARG A 140 8.39 5.96 22.23
CA ARG A 140 7.88 7.23 21.73
C ARG A 140 6.38 7.43 22.01
N VAL A 141 5.57 6.38 21.90
CA VAL A 141 4.10 6.47 21.97
C VAL A 141 3.47 5.62 23.06
N GLY A 142 4.28 4.91 23.85
CA GLY A 142 3.79 4.03 24.91
C GLY A 142 2.92 2.89 24.37
N SER A 143 1.92 2.50 25.12
CA SER A 143 0.99 1.42 24.77
C SER A 143 0.23 1.62 23.46
N ARG A 144 0.15 2.85 22.94
CA ARG A 144 -0.48 3.16 21.65
C ARG A 144 0.29 2.61 20.44
N VAL A 145 1.49 2.09 20.64
CA VAL A 145 2.30 1.52 19.56
C VAL A 145 1.55 0.45 18.77
N GLN A 146 0.76 -0.39 19.44
CA GLN A 146 0.01 -1.45 18.78
C GLN A 146 -1.25 -0.94 18.04
N GLU A 147 -1.81 0.16 18.47
CA GLU A 147 -2.95 0.80 17.79
C GLU A 147 -2.49 1.48 16.50
N ILE A 148 -1.33 2.16 16.56
CA ILE A 148 -0.74 2.89 15.42
C ILE A 148 -0.16 1.93 14.39
N ASN A 149 0.57 0.89 14.83
CA ASN A 149 1.24 -0.07 13.96
C ASN A 149 0.34 -1.27 13.58
N LYS A 150 -0.95 -1.05 13.47
CA LYS A 150 -1.91 -2.09 13.13
C LYS A 150 -1.90 -2.36 11.62
N LEU A 151 -1.57 -3.59 11.23
CA LEU A 151 -1.72 -4.06 9.86
C LEU A 151 -3.10 -4.69 9.66
N THR A 152 -3.83 -4.20 8.67
CA THR A 152 -5.09 -4.79 8.22
C THR A 152 -4.88 -5.56 6.93
N VAL A 153 -5.24 -6.84 6.92
CA VAL A 153 -5.19 -7.68 5.70
C VAL A 153 -6.61 -7.94 5.23
N ILE A 154 -6.95 -7.42 4.05
CA ILE A 154 -8.20 -7.69 3.37
C ILE A 154 -7.93 -8.78 2.34
N ALA A 155 -8.50 -9.95 2.56
CA ALA A 155 -8.13 -11.12 1.79
C ALA A 155 -9.34 -12.00 1.46
N SER A 156 -9.18 -12.87 0.47
CA SER A 156 -10.13 -13.94 0.20
C SER A 156 -10.18 -14.94 1.38
N GLU A 157 -11.23 -15.74 1.46
CA GLU A 157 -11.48 -16.73 2.55
C GLU A 157 -10.28 -17.61 2.89
N SER A 158 -9.40 -17.88 1.91
CA SER A 158 -8.20 -18.69 2.14
C SER A 158 -7.13 -18.04 3.03
N TYR A 159 -7.28 -16.77 3.38
CA TYR A 159 -6.33 -16.03 4.22
C TYR A 159 -6.65 -16.09 5.71
N GLU A 160 -7.90 -16.32 6.09
CA GLU A 160 -8.32 -16.35 7.49
C GLU A 160 -7.57 -17.40 8.30
N ALA A 161 -7.57 -18.65 7.82
CA ALA A 161 -6.83 -19.75 8.46
C ALA A 161 -5.31 -19.48 8.53
N PHE A 162 -4.76 -18.84 7.49
CA PHE A 162 -3.36 -18.45 7.45
C PHE A 162 -3.04 -17.33 8.46
N ALA A 163 -3.86 -16.29 8.55
CA ALA A 163 -3.69 -15.20 9.50
C ALA A 163 -3.78 -15.70 10.95
N LYS A 164 -4.74 -16.58 11.23
CA LYS A 164 -4.88 -17.23 12.54
C LYS A 164 -3.63 -18.05 12.89
N GLY A 165 -3.13 -18.87 11.95
CA GLY A 165 -1.91 -19.65 12.16
C GLY A 165 -0.68 -18.77 12.41
N LEU A 166 -0.57 -17.60 11.78
CA LEU A 166 0.48 -16.62 12.08
C LEU A 166 0.34 -16.04 13.50
N GLN A 167 -0.88 -15.70 13.91
CA GLN A 167 -1.13 -15.15 15.25
C GLN A 167 -0.86 -16.18 16.36
N ASP A 168 -1.09 -17.47 16.08
CA ASP A 168 -0.84 -18.55 17.02
C ASP A 168 0.68 -18.89 17.14
N GLU A 169 1.53 -18.46 16.17
CA GLU A 169 2.99 -18.64 16.20
C GLU A 169 3.73 -17.57 17.04
N TYR A 170 3.08 -16.46 17.37
CA TYR A 170 3.65 -15.33 18.14
C TYR A 170 2.98 -15.17 19.49
#